data_d58971e27f7852d32ae7cf1715999277
#
_entry.id   d58971e27f7852d32ae7cf1715999277
#
_cell.length_a   1.000
_cell.length_b   1.000
_cell.length_c   1.000
_cell.angle_alpha   90.00
_cell.angle_beta   90.00
_cell.angle_gamma   90.00
#
_symmetry.space_group_name_H-M   'P 1'
#
loop_
_entity.id
_entity.type
_entity.pdbx_description
1 polymer ?
#
loop_
_entity_poly.entity_id
_entity_poly.type
_entity_poly.pdbx_seq_one_letter_code
_entity_poly.pdbx_strand_id
1 'polypeptide(L)'
;MKKMLLKIGFILFATPTTFVFAHDGATGIVKERMDMFKKNQNNLKVIKSHIRSKDYDSIMKLADEIRDWAVKMPEYFPEGSNNKPSEASPAIWADFGGFKDAALKNEKAAEKLVAAAQAEDQNEVVDSFKAVAASCKSCHQSYKMD
;
A
#
# COMPACT_ATOMS: atom_id res chain seq x y z
N MET A 1 20.93 -19.03 -70.48
CA MET A 1 21.42 -18.25 -69.31
C MET A 1 20.22 -18.14 -68.30
N LYS A 2 20.20 -19.02 -67.25
CA LYS A 2 19.16 -19.05 -66.23
C LYS A 2 19.56 -18.11 -65.08
N LYS A 3 18.81 -17.04 -64.86
CA LYS A 3 18.98 -16.13 -63.71
C LYS A 3 18.36 -16.76 -62.47
N MET A 4 19.18 -17.11 -61.47
CA MET A 4 18.78 -17.65 -60.18
C MET A 4 18.48 -16.48 -59.25
N LEU A 5 17.20 -16.29 -58.91
CA LEU A 5 16.74 -15.28 -57.94
C LEU A 5 16.91 -15.84 -56.53
N LEU A 6 17.85 -15.27 -55.78
CA LEU A 6 18.11 -15.57 -54.40
C LEU A 6 17.06 -14.83 -53.52
N LYS A 7 16.10 -15.57 -52.93
CA LYS A 7 15.14 -15.02 -51.95
C LYS A 7 15.81 -14.93 -50.58
N ILE A 8 16.16 -13.73 -50.17
CA ILE A 8 16.62 -13.45 -48.80
C ILE A 8 15.37 -13.36 -47.89
N GLY A 9 15.20 -14.41 -47.07
CA GLY A 9 14.16 -14.42 -46.04
C GLY A 9 14.57 -13.54 -44.88
N PHE A 10 13.80 -12.49 -44.61
CA PHE A 10 13.98 -11.61 -43.46
C PHE A 10 13.29 -12.25 -42.24
N ILE A 11 14.11 -12.83 -41.33
CA ILE A 11 13.58 -13.41 -40.08
C ILE A 11 13.42 -12.28 -39.08
N LEU A 12 12.17 -11.90 -38.80
CA LEU A 12 11.82 -10.95 -37.73
C LEU A 12 12.00 -11.66 -36.37
N PHE A 13 13.06 -11.33 -35.67
CA PHE A 13 13.22 -11.70 -34.28
C PHE A 13 12.29 -10.83 -33.41
N ALA A 14 11.18 -11.41 -32.98
CA ALA A 14 10.33 -10.79 -31.94
C ALA A 14 11.03 -10.96 -30.58
N THR A 15 11.63 -9.89 -30.07
CA THR A 15 12.14 -9.86 -28.69
C THR A 15 10.97 -9.78 -27.71
N PRO A 16 10.88 -10.70 -26.74
CA PRO A 16 9.86 -10.59 -25.71
C PRO A 16 10.18 -9.36 -24.83
N THR A 17 9.30 -8.37 -24.85
CA THR A 17 9.31 -7.26 -23.89
C THR A 17 8.92 -7.80 -22.52
N THR A 18 9.88 -8.07 -21.66
CA THR A 18 9.64 -8.36 -20.25
C THR A 18 9.19 -7.06 -19.59
N PHE A 19 7.93 -7.02 -19.15
CA PHE A 19 7.44 -5.96 -18.26
C PHE A 19 8.13 -6.12 -16.90
N VAL A 20 9.13 -5.29 -16.64
CA VAL A 20 9.76 -5.18 -15.32
C VAL A 20 8.77 -4.48 -14.39
N PHE A 21 8.16 -5.23 -13.48
CA PHE A 21 7.37 -4.65 -12.39
C PHE A 21 8.32 -3.92 -11.43
N ALA A 22 8.02 -2.67 -11.10
CA ALA A 22 8.84 -1.75 -10.29
C ALA A 22 9.09 -2.20 -8.82
N HIS A 23 8.78 -3.44 -8.47
CA HIS A 23 9.03 -4.08 -7.17
C HIS A 23 9.92 -5.32 -7.28
N ASP A 24 10.58 -5.52 -8.41
CA ASP A 24 11.51 -6.62 -8.62
C ASP A 24 12.76 -6.42 -7.74
N GLY A 25 12.89 -7.28 -6.72
CA GLY A 25 14.03 -7.30 -5.81
C GLY A 25 13.69 -7.28 -4.31
N ALA A 26 12.45 -6.93 -3.91
CA ALA A 26 12.06 -7.05 -2.51
C ALA A 26 11.85 -8.52 -2.12
N THR A 27 12.45 -8.95 -1.01
CA THR A 27 12.30 -10.30 -0.44
C THR A 27 12.03 -10.23 1.05
N GLY A 28 11.58 -11.35 1.64
CA GLY A 28 11.34 -11.46 3.08
C GLY A 28 10.43 -10.37 3.63
N ILE A 29 10.74 -9.89 4.84
CA ILE A 29 9.90 -8.93 5.57
C ILE A 29 9.71 -7.59 4.84
N VAL A 30 10.70 -7.18 4.03
CA VAL A 30 10.59 -5.95 3.21
C VAL A 30 9.48 -6.12 2.16
N LYS A 31 9.44 -7.28 1.47
CA LYS A 31 8.40 -7.57 0.50
C LYS A 31 7.03 -7.65 1.17
N GLU A 32 6.93 -8.35 2.29
CA GLU A 32 5.67 -8.52 3.02
C GLU A 32 5.06 -7.17 3.42
N ARG A 33 5.84 -6.27 4.04
CA ARG A 33 5.33 -4.95 4.42
C ARG A 33 4.95 -4.08 3.22
N MET A 34 5.71 -4.15 2.12
CA MET A 34 5.37 -3.43 0.89
C MET A 34 4.04 -3.92 0.30
N ASP A 35 3.80 -5.23 0.29
CA ASP A 35 2.54 -5.82 -0.16
C ASP A 35 1.37 -5.39 0.74
N MET A 36 1.57 -5.32 2.07
CA MET A 36 0.55 -4.86 3.02
C MET A 36 0.22 -3.37 2.83
N PHE A 37 1.21 -2.51 2.61
CA PHE A 37 0.95 -1.09 2.27
C PHE A 37 0.20 -0.94 0.96
N LYS A 38 0.55 -1.72 -0.07
CA LYS A 38 -0.16 -1.74 -1.35
C LYS A 38 -1.62 -2.19 -1.17
N LYS A 39 -1.85 -3.22 -0.36
CA LYS A 39 -3.19 -3.68 0.00
C LYS A 39 -3.99 -2.56 0.68
N ASN A 40 -3.42 -1.88 1.68
CA ASN A 40 -4.10 -0.79 2.38
C ASN A 40 -4.40 0.41 1.46
N GLN A 41 -3.47 0.75 0.56
CA GLN A 41 -3.74 1.79 -0.44
C GLN A 41 -4.93 1.41 -1.34
N ASN A 42 -5.04 0.13 -1.72
CA ASN A 42 -6.19 -0.35 -2.49
C ASN A 42 -7.47 -0.30 -1.66
N ASN A 43 -7.42 -0.73 -0.39
CA ASN A 43 -8.57 -0.66 0.52
C ASN A 43 -9.11 0.77 0.63
N LEU A 44 -8.25 1.78 0.80
CA LEU A 44 -8.68 3.19 0.83
C LEU A 44 -9.38 3.62 -0.47
N LYS A 45 -8.88 3.20 -1.63
CA LYS A 45 -9.52 3.51 -2.92
C LYS A 45 -10.91 2.90 -3.02
N VAL A 46 -11.04 1.64 -2.59
CA VAL A 46 -12.31 0.88 -2.62
C VAL A 46 -13.30 1.45 -1.60
N ILE A 47 -12.87 1.74 -0.37
CA ILE A 47 -13.70 2.41 0.66
C ILE A 47 -14.29 3.71 0.11
N LYS A 48 -13.50 4.54 -0.59
CA LYS A 48 -13.99 5.79 -1.19
C LYS A 48 -15.16 5.56 -2.17
N SER A 49 -15.20 4.42 -2.87
CA SER A 49 -16.34 4.07 -3.73
C SER A 49 -17.54 3.62 -2.92
N HIS A 50 -17.34 2.80 -1.87
CA HIS A 50 -18.40 2.32 -1.00
C HIS A 50 -19.06 3.43 -0.16
N ILE A 51 -18.32 4.47 0.20
CA ILE A 51 -18.90 5.67 0.85
C ILE A 51 -19.99 6.30 -0.03
N ARG A 52 -19.80 6.35 -1.35
CA ARG A 52 -20.79 6.91 -2.27
C ARG A 52 -22.02 6.01 -2.44
N SER A 53 -21.83 4.70 -2.39
CA SER A 53 -22.92 3.71 -2.48
C SER A 53 -23.55 3.39 -1.11
N LYS A 54 -23.00 3.92 -0.01
CA LYS A 54 -23.42 3.62 1.38
C LYS A 54 -23.36 2.11 1.71
N ASP A 55 -22.36 1.42 1.15
CA ASP A 55 -22.12 0.01 1.46
C ASP A 55 -21.27 -0.09 2.74
N TYR A 56 -21.97 0.05 3.87
CA TYR A 56 -21.33 0.12 5.19
C TYR A 56 -20.64 -1.19 5.58
N ASP A 57 -21.16 -2.35 5.18
CA ASP A 57 -20.55 -3.65 5.45
C ASP A 57 -19.18 -3.78 4.79
N SER A 58 -19.07 -3.37 3.51
CA SER A 58 -17.80 -3.35 2.81
C SER A 58 -16.83 -2.33 3.41
N ILE A 59 -17.30 -1.14 3.82
CA ILE A 59 -16.47 -0.13 4.49
C ILE A 59 -15.91 -0.70 5.78
N MET A 60 -16.75 -1.28 6.63
CA MET A 60 -16.37 -1.87 7.91
C MET A 60 -15.28 -2.92 7.74
N LYS A 61 -15.50 -3.88 6.83
CA LYS A 61 -14.53 -4.96 6.54
C LYS A 61 -13.16 -4.42 6.10
N LEU A 62 -13.15 -3.47 5.16
CA LEU A 62 -11.90 -2.92 4.62
C LEU A 62 -11.19 -2.01 5.63
N ALA A 63 -11.94 -1.30 6.47
CA ALA A 63 -11.39 -0.50 7.57
C ALA A 63 -10.77 -1.39 8.67
N ASP A 64 -11.38 -2.54 8.98
CA ASP A 64 -10.83 -3.55 9.89
C ASP A 64 -9.47 -4.07 9.38
N GLU A 65 -9.34 -4.35 8.09
CA GLU A 65 -8.07 -4.78 7.51
C GLU A 65 -6.97 -3.70 7.64
N ILE A 66 -7.34 -2.40 7.51
CA ILE A 66 -6.40 -1.28 7.74
C ILE A 66 -6.00 -1.21 9.21
N ARG A 67 -6.95 -1.34 10.13
CA ARG A 67 -6.69 -1.39 11.58
C ARG A 67 -5.75 -2.53 11.94
N ASP A 68 -6.05 -3.74 11.47
CA ASP A 68 -5.26 -4.94 11.77
C ASP A 68 -3.82 -4.83 11.27
N TRP A 69 -3.62 -4.17 10.12
CA TRP A 69 -2.28 -3.87 9.65
C TRP A 69 -1.59 -2.83 10.53
N ALA A 70 -2.28 -1.76 10.91
CA ALA A 70 -1.70 -0.71 11.76
C ALA A 70 -1.17 -1.28 13.09
N VAL A 71 -1.91 -2.22 13.71
CA VAL A 71 -1.49 -2.92 14.94
C VAL A 71 -0.19 -3.71 14.72
N LYS A 72 -0.09 -4.45 13.62
CA LYS A 72 1.06 -5.35 13.33
C LYS A 72 2.25 -4.61 12.72
N MET A 73 2.02 -3.44 12.14
CA MET A 73 3.01 -2.72 11.34
C MET A 73 4.38 -2.58 12.01
N PRO A 74 4.52 -2.22 13.29
CA PRO A 74 5.83 -2.08 13.91
C PRO A 74 6.69 -3.35 13.87
N GLU A 75 6.08 -4.53 13.91
CA GLU A 75 6.79 -5.83 13.88
C GLU A 75 7.47 -6.09 12.53
N TYR A 76 7.00 -5.43 11.47
CA TYR A 76 7.54 -5.55 10.11
C TYR A 76 8.69 -4.58 9.82
N PHE A 77 9.20 -3.90 10.85
CA PHE A 77 10.34 -2.98 10.75
C PHE A 77 11.47 -3.34 11.74
N PRO A 78 11.99 -4.58 11.71
CA PRO A 78 13.16 -4.89 12.49
C PRO A 78 14.34 -4.01 12.09
N GLU A 79 15.27 -3.77 13.02
CA GLU A 79 16.45 -2.96 12.77
C GLU A 79 17.24 -3.48 11.55
N GLY A 80 17.73 -2.57 10.72
CA GLY A 80 18.50 -2.91 9.51
C GLY A 80 17.64 -3.36 8.31
N SER A 81 16.31 -3.33 8.40
CA SER A 81 15.43 -3.74 7.28
C SER A 81 15.10 -2.62 6.29
N ASN A 82 16.03 -1.68 6.07
CA ASN A 82 15.86 -0.57 5.13
C ASN A 82 16.56 -0.78 3.77
N ASN A 83 16.86 -2.03 3.42
CA ASN A 83 17.52 -2.36 2.15
C ASN A 83 16.59 -2.04 0.95
N LYS A 84 17.20 -1.58 -0.14
CA LYS A 84 16.45 -1.37 -1.40
C LYS A 84 15.73 -2.66 -1.83
N PRO A 85 14.51 -2.54 -2.38
CA PRO A 85 13.80 -1.33 -2.80
C PRO A 85 12.95 -0.66 -1.69
N SER A 86 13.22 -0.91 -0.41
CA SER A 86 12.50 -0.27 0.70
C SER A 86 12.70 1.25 0.67
N GLU A 87 11.60 1.99 0.85
CA GLU A 87 11.58 3.44 1.04
C GLU A 87 11.44 3.81 2.54
N ALA A 88 11.70 2.85 3.45
CA ALA A 88 11.69 3.11 4.88
C ALA A 88 12.82 4.05 5.28
N SER A 89 12.47 5.19 5.90
CA SER A 89 13.44 6.17 6.38
C SER A 89 14.21 5.62 7.60
N PRO A 90 15.51 5.88 7.73
CA PRO A 90 16.26 5.61 8.97
C PRO A 90 15.66 6.23 10.24
N ALA A 91 14.84 7.29 10.07
CA ALA A 91 14.11 7.92 11.18
C ALA A 91 13.20 6.95 11.94
N ILE A 92 12.74 5.87 11.32
CA ILE A 92 11.94 4.82 11.95
C ILE A 92 12.70 4.24 13.14
N TRP A 93 13.97 3.87 12.95
CA TRP A 93 14.81 3.23 13.99
C TRP A 93 15.44 4.24 14.94
N ALA A 94 15.64 5.48 14.47
CA ALA A 94 16.12 6.57 15.34
C ALA A 94 15.05 7.01 16.37
N ASP A 95 13.77 6.93 16.00
CA ASP A 95 12.60 7.23 16.86
C ASP A 95 11.52 6.15 16.71
N PHE A 96 11.83 4.94 17.13
CA PHE A 96 10.88 3.81 17.02
C PHE A 96 9.64 4.01 17.90
N GLY A 97 9.76 4.80 18.99
CA GLY A 97 8.61 5.20 19.81
C GLY A 97 7.61 6.04 19.01
N GLY A 98 8.08 7.11 18.38
CA GLY A 98 7.25 7.96 17.52
C GLY A 98 6.69 7.22 16.31
N PHE A 99 7.42 6.25 15.74
CA PHE A 99 6.90 5.39 14.68
C PHE A 99 5.73 4.51 15.17
N LYS A 100 5.82 3.90 16.36
CA LYS A 100 4.71 3.17 16.98
C LYS A 100 3.51 4.07 17.25
N ASP A 101 3.73 5.30 17.71
CA ASP A 101 2.67 6.27 17.94
C ASP A 101 1.97 6.67 16.64
N ALA A 102 2.71 6.76 15.52
CA ALA A 102 2.12 7.01 14.20
C ALA A 102 1.27 5.82 13.73
N ALA A 103 1.72 4.59 13.97
CA ALA A 103 0.93 3.38 13.70
C ALA A 103 -0.34 3.34 14.55
N LEU A 104 -0.24 3.64 15.85
CA LEU A 104 -1.39 3.73 16.77
C LEU A 104 -2.41 4.80 16.33
N LYS A 105 -1.96 5.94 15.82
CA LYS A 105 -2.87 6.97 15.26
C LYS A 105 -3.65 6.43 14.06
N ASN A 106 -3.01 5.65 13.20
CA ASN A 106 -3.69 5.02 12.06
C ASN A 106 -4.70 3.96 12.54
N GLU A 107 -4.32 3.11 13.50
CA GLU A 107 -5.21 2.14 14.16
C GLU A 107 -6.47 2.84 14.70
N LYS A 108 -6.31 3.88 15.53
CA LYS A 108 -7.43 4.62 16.14
C LYS A 108 -8.34 5.31 15.11
N ALA A 109 -7.76 5.81 14.03
CA ALA A 109 -8.56 6.38 12.94
C ALA A 109 -9.37 5.31 12.21
N ALA A 110 -8.79 4.14 11.97
CA ALA A 110 -9.48 3.01 11.35
C ALA A 110 -10.58 2.42 12.26
N GLU A 111 -10.34 2.31 13.59
CA GLU A 111 -11.36 1.92 14.56
C GLU A 111 -12.59 2.84 14.51
N LYS A 112 -12.38 4.16 14.44
CA LYS A 112 -13.48 5.12 14.32
C LYS A 112 -14.26 4.93 13.02
N LEU A 113 -13.58 4.64 11.92
CA LEU A 113 -14.23 4.37 10.63
C LEU A 113 -15.08 3.10 10.71
N VAL A 114 -14.58 2.04 11.36
CA VAL A 114 -15.36 0.81 11.63
C VAL A 114 -16.61 1.13 12.44
N ALA A 115 -16.48 1.86 13.54
CA ALA A 115 -17.60 2.22 14.40
C ALA A 115 -18.65 3.10 13.69
N ALA A 116 -18.18 4.06 12.87
CA ALA A 116 -19.06 4.90 12.08
C ALA A 116 -19.84 4.11 11.01
N ALA A 117 -19.16 3.15 10.34
CA ALA A 117 -19.80 2.26 9.37
C ALA A 117 -20.80 1.32 10.04
N GLN A 118 -20.47 0.79 11.21
CA GLN A 118 -21.38 -0.06 12.00
C GLN A 118 -22.64 0.70 12.45
N ALA A 119 -22.51 2.00 12.75
CA ALA A 119 -23.63 2.88 13.11
C ALA A 119 -24.38 3.41 11.87
N GLU A 120 -23.92 3.11 10.66
CA GLU A 120 -24.43 3.64 9.38
C GLU A 120 -24.49 5.18 9.34
N ASP A 121 -23.63 5.84 10.13
CA ASP A 121 -23.53 7.30 10.16
C ASP A 121 -22.68 7.81 8.99
N GLN A 122 -23.35 8.26 7.94
CA GLN A 122 -22.72 8.72 6.72
C GLN A 122 -21.74 9.89 6.92
N ASN A 123 -22.05 10.81 7.84
CA ASN A 123 -21.19 11.96 8.08
C ASN A 123 -19.92 11.54 8.83
N GLU A 124 -20.08 10.75 9.86
CA GLU A 124 -18.95 10.22 10.63
C GLU A 124 -18.09 9.27 9.80
N VAL A 125 -18.66 8.47 8.90
CA VAL A 125 -17.92 7.65 7.93
C VAL A 125 -17.02 8.52 7.04
N VAL A 126 -17.56 9.62 6.49
CA VAL A 126 -16.78 10.54 5.66
C VAL A 126 -15.63 11.17 6.44
N ASP A 127 -15.88 11.62 7.66
CA ASP A 127 -14.88 12.32 8.46
C ASP A 127 -13.82 11.35 9.02
N SER A 128 -14.23 10.17 9.47
CA SER A 128 -13.29 9.11 9.88
C SER A 128 -12.43 8.60 8.72
N PHE A 129 -13.00 8.47 7.51
CA PHE A 129 -12.21 8.13 6.32
C PHE A 129 -11.12 9.18 6.02
N LYS A 130 -11.45 10.48 6.13
CA LYS A 130 -10.45 11.56 5.99
C LYS A 130 -9.36 11.46 7.05
N ALA A 131 -9.74 11.10 8.30
CA ALA A 131 -8.78 10.92 9.38
C ALA A 131 -7.82 9.74 9.11
N VAL A 132 -8.30 8.60 8.59
CA VAL A 132 -7.44 7.50 8.16
C VAL A 132 -6.46 7.96 7.07
N ALA A 133 -6.94 8.66 6.04
CA ALA A 133 -6.07 9.15 4.98
C ALA A 133 -5.03 10.17 5.48
N ALA A 134 -5.42 11.03 6.42
CA ALA A 134 -4.53 12.01 7.05
C ALA A 134 -3.44 11.33 7.90
N SER A 135 -3.76 10.27 8.65
CA SER A 135 -2.78 9.52 9.44
C SER A 135 -1.74 8.82 8.54
N CYS A 136 -2.16 8.24 7.42
CA CYS A 136 -1.24 7.67 6.43
C CYS A 136 -0.26 8.74 5.89
N LYS A 137 -0.79 9.92 5.51
CA LYS A 137 0.03 11.02 5.00
C LYS A 137 1.03 11.50 6.05
N SER A 138 0.59 11.72 7.29
CA SER A 138 1.45 12.20 8.37
C SER A 138 2.59 11.22 8.67
N CYS A 139 2.29 9.91 8.74
CA CYS A 139 3.30 8.89 8.94
C CYS A 139 4.34 8.88 7.80
N HIS A 140 3.88 8.95 6.54
CA HIS A 140 4.78 8.98 5.38
C HIS A 140 5.69 10.21 5.37
N GLN A 141 5.21 11.38 5.79
CA GLN A 141 6.03 12.59 5.89
C GLN A 141 7.20 12.45 6.86
N SER A 142 7.07 11.62 7.90
CA SER A 142 8.11 11.47 8.92
C SER A 142 9.01 10.25 8.67
N TYR A 143 8.47 9.16 8.11
CA TYR A 143 9.09 7.85 8.13
C TYR A 143 9.26 7.19 6.75
N LYS A 144 8.89 7.87 5.66
CA LYS A 144 9.14 7.40 4.29
C LYS A 144 10.14 8.32 3.59
N MET A 145 11.07 7.72 2.85
CA MET A 145 11.96 8.46 1.95
C MET A 145 11.23 8.83 0.64
N ASP A 146 11.59 9.96 0.05
CA ASP A 146 11.15 10.39 -1.27
C ASP A 146 11.86 9.60 -2.39
#